data_8230fa1190d17273bb6f9533e020025f
#
_entry.id   8230fa1190d17273bb6f9533e020025f
#
_cell.length_a   1.000
_cell.length_b   1.000
_cell.length_c   1.000
_cell.angle_alpha   90.00
_cell.angle_beta   90.00
_cell.angle_gamma   90.00
#
_symmetry.space_group_name_H-M   'P 1'
#
loop_
_entity.id
_entity.type
_entity.pdbx_description
1 polymer ?
#
loop_
_entity_poly.entity_id
_entity_poly.type
_entity_poly.pdbx_seq_one_letter_code
_entity_poly.pdbx_strand_id
1 'polypeptide(L)'
;MFKTICVDHVGIACKDLDLSKKFYTEVLGLSCTGEEAVPEQGVKTVFIPCGETLLELLVDITENGDGPIGKYIAKNGQGIQHIAVRVDDVQAAIDTTIEKGAAMIDKAPRGGAGGMDIAFVHPKSVGILLE
;
A
#
# COMPACT_ATOMS: atom_id res chain seq x y z
N MET A 1 -22.19 9.56 1.69
CA MET A 1 -21.82 9.14 0.33
C MET A 1 -20.41 9.60 0.02
N PHE A 2 -19.65 8.83 -0.74
CA PHE A 2 -18.28 9.18 -1.11
C PHE A 2 -18.08 9.00 -2.61
N LYS A 3 -16.99 9.58 -3.12
CA LYS A 3 -16.58 9.41 -4.52
C LYS A 3 -15.22 8.75 -4.58
N THR A 4 -15.09 7.80 -5.49
CA THR A 4 -13.81 7.21 -5.86
C THR A 4 -13.15 8.13 -6.89
N ILE A 5 -11.89 8.49 -6.66
CA ILE A 5 -11.17 9.44 -7.49
C ILE A 5 -10.25 8.74 -8.49
N CYS A 6 -9.35 7.88 -8.01
CA CYS A 6 -8.37 7.18 -8.84
C CYS A 6 -7.71 6.06 -8.05
N VAL A 7 -6.87 5.28 -8.72
CA VAL A 7 -5.92 4.41 -8.03
C VAL A 7 -4.83 5.32 -7.46
N ASP A 8 -4.75 5.40 -6.13
CA ASP A 8 -3.77 6.26 -5.47
C ASP A 8 -2.36 5.69 -5.58
N HIS A 9 -2.21 4.41 -5.24
CA HIS A 9 -0.92 3.74 -5.34
C HIS A 9 -1.06 2.24 -5.49
N VAL A 10 0.04 1.64 -5.92
CA VAL A 10 0.23 0.19 -5.97
C VAL A 10 1.39 -0.13 -5.04
N GLY A 11 1.13 -0.92 -4.01
CA GLY A 11 2.15 -1.34 -3.06
C GLY A 11 2.85 -2.62 -3.53
N ILE A 12 4.15 -2.54 -3.77
CA ILE A 12 4.95 -3.63 -4.33
C ILE A 12 5.95 -4.09 -3.28
N ALA A 13 5.80 -5.34 -2.86
CA ALA A 13 6.71 -5.95 -1.87
C ALA A 13 8.01 -6.38 -2.55
N CYS A 14 9.14 -5.89 -2.05
CA CYS A 14 10.46 -6.11 -2.60
C CYS A 14 11.38 -6.77 -1.58
N LYS A 15 12.20 -7.72 -2.03
CA LYS A 15 13.29 -8.30 -1.21
C LYS A 15 14.50 -7.38 -1.21
N ASP A 16 14.85 -6.87 -2.37
CA ASP A 16 15.99 -5.99 -2.58
C ASP A 16 15.47 -4.66 -3.12
N LEU A 17 15.39 -3.67 -2.24
CA LEU A 17 14.85 -2.37 -2.57
C LEU A 17 15.68 -1.64 -3.63
N ASP A 18 17.01 -1.70 -3.52
CA ASP A 18 17.89 -0.99 -4.44
C ASP A 18 17.76 -1.55 -5.86
N LEU A 19 17.70 -2.87 -5.99
CA LEU A 19 17.54 -3.53 -7.28
C LEU A 19 16.20 -3.16 -7.93
N SER A 20 15.12 -3.20 -7.16
CA SER A 20 13.78 -2.84 -7.65
C SER A 20 13.71 -1.37 -8.04
N LYS A 21 14.20 -0.49 -7.17
CA LYS A 21 14.24 0.95 -7.42
C LYS A 21 15.02 1.28 -8.70
N LYS A 22 16.15 0.62 -8.89
CA LYS A 22 17.00 0.82 -10.07
C LYS A 22 16.24 0.56 -11.38
N PHE A 23 15.44 -0.49 -11.43
CA PHE A 23 14.64 -0.78 -12.62
C PHE A 23 13.69 0.37 -12.93
N TYR A 24 12.92 0.83 -11.97
CA TYR A 24 11.93 1.88 -12.20
C TYR A 24 12.57 3.22 -12.55
N THR A 25 13.71 3.54 -11.97
CA THR A 25 14.39 4.83 -12.21
C THR A 25 15.27 4.80 -13.46
N GLU A 26 16.08 3.75 -13.66
CA GLU A 26 17.05 3.71 -14.77
C GLU A 26 16.45 3.13 -16.04
N VAL A 27 15.56 2.14 -15.95
CA VAL A 27 14.97 1.52 -17.15
C VAL A 27 13.72 2.27 -17.57
N LEU A 28 12.78 2.53 -16.66
CA LEU A 28 11.54 3.24 -16.99
C LEU A 28 11.69 4.76 -16.95
N GLY A 29 12.79 5.28 -16.44
CA GLY A 29 13.04 6.72 -16.38
C GLY A 29 12.18 7.47 -15.36
N LEU A 30 11.58 6.78 -14.40
CA LEU A 30 10.78 7.41 -13.36
C LEU A 30 11.68 8.00 -12.27
N SER A 31 11.15 8.97 -11.53
CA SER A 31 11.89 9.62 -10.46
C SER A 31 11.37 9.20 -9.10
N CYS A 32 12.29 8.83 -8.19
CA CYS A 32 11.95 8.65 -6.79
C CYS A 32 11.79 10.02 -6.13
N THR A 33 10.64 10.29 -5.52
CA THR A 33 10.35 11.57 -4.86
C THR A 33 10.62 11.54 -3.36
N GLY A 34 10.83 10.37 -2.77
CA GLY A 34 11.13 10.27 -1.35
C GLY A 34 11.05 8.85 -0.83
N GLU A 35 11.42 8.72 0.44
CA GLU A 35 11.36 7.47 1.18
C GLU A 35 10.80 7.76 2.57
N GLU A 36 10.08 6.81 3.14
CA GLU A 36 9.55 6.92 4.49
C GLU A 36 9.71 5.57 5.20
N ALA A 37 10.36 5.60 6.36
CA ALA A 37 10.42 4.43 7.23
C ALA A 37 9.37 4.56 8.32
N VAL A 38 8.62 3.49 8.55
CA VAL A 38 7.63 3.40 9.63
C VAL A 38 8.03 2.22 10.52
N PRO A 39 8.97 2.44 11.46
CA PRO A 39 9.53 1.35 12.28
C PRO A 39 8.49 0.57 13.06
N GLU A 40 7.45 1.22 13.56
CA GLU A 40 6.36 0.56 14.30
C GLU A 40 5.55 -0.38 13.43
N GLN A 41 5.58 -0.22 12.12
CA GLN A 41 4.96 -1.13 11.16
C GLN A 41 5.96 -2.05 10.49
N GLY A 42 7.26 -1.86 10.77
CA GLY A 42 8.33 -2.69 10.22
C GLY A 42 8.54 -2.53 8.73
N VAL A 43 8.21 -1.39 8.16
CA VAL A 43 8.26 -1.17 6.71
C VAL A 43 8.99 0.12 6.36
N LYS A 44 9.70 0.10 5.23
CA LYS A 44 10.21 1.28 4.53
C LYS A 44 9.53 1.35 3.17
N THR A 45 9.03 2.52 2.82
CA THR A 45 8.33 2.78 1.57
C THR A 45 9.13 3.76 0.71
N VAL A 46 9.27 3.44 -0.56
CA VAL A 46 9.88 4.33 -1.57
C VAL A 46 8.80 4.78 -2.53
N PHE A 47 8.70 6.09 -2.74
CA PHE A 47 7.65 6.70 -3.55
C PHE A 47 8.16 7.02 -4.95
N ILE A 48 7.54 6.42 -5.97
CA ILE A 48 7.89 6.62 -7.38
C ILE A 48 6.61 6.99 -8.13
N PRO A 49 6.34 8.29 -8.34
CA PRO A 49 5.16 8.71 -9.09
C PRO A 49 5.19 8.20 -10.54
N CYS A 50 4.03 7.75 -10.99
CA CYS A 50 3.80 7.33 -12.36
C CYS A 50 2.44 7.92 -12.80
N GLY A 51 2.46 9.14 -13.34
CA GLY A 51 1.25 9.90 -13.57
C GLY A 51 0.59 10.25 -12.23
N GLU A 52 -0.71 10.02 -12.10
CA GLU A 52 -1.45 10.27 -10.85
C GLU A 52 -1.36 9.12 -9.85
N THR A 53 -0.78 7.99 -10.26
CA THR A 53 -0.63 6.82 -9.40
C THR A 53 0.79 6.73 -8.88
N LEU A 54 0.96 6.47 -7.58
CA LEU A 54 2.26 6.18 -7.00
C LEU A 54 2.56 4.70 -7.11
N LEU A 55 3.78 4.36 -7.52
CA LEU A 55 4.33 3.05 -7.26
C LEU A 55 5.05 3.14 -5.93
N GLU A 56 4.63 2.33 -4.96
CA GLU A 56 5.24 2.31 -3.63
C GLU A 56 6.00 1.01 -3.46
N LEU A 57 7.32 1.11 -3.43
CA LEU A 57 8.17 -0.05 -3.18
C LEU A 57 8.28 -0.24 -1.67
N LEU A 58 7.95 -1.44 -1.21
CA LEU A 58 7.86 -1.76 0.21
C LEU A 58 8.92 -2.80 0.56
N VAL A 59 9.68 -2.54 1.60
CA VAL A 59 10.67 -3.48 2.11
C VAL A 59 10.52 -3.65 3.62
N ASP A 60 10.70 -4.89 4.08
CA ASP A 60 10.70 -5.19 5.51
C ASP A 60 11.96 -4.63 6.16
N ILE A 61 11.80 -3.90 7.24
CA ILE A 61 12.92 -3.35 8.02
C ILE A 61 12.95 -3.90 9.45
N THR A 62 12.19 -4.97 9.73
CA THR A 62 12.25 -5.63 11.03
C THR A 62 13.56 -6.40 11.17
N GLU A 63 13.99 -6.63 12.40
CA GLU A 63 15.23 -7.34 12.69
C GLU A 63 15.24 -8.76 12.13
N ASN A 64 14.09 -9.45 12.19
CA ASN A 64 13.97 -10.85 11.78
C ASN A 64 13.27 -11.03 10.42
N GLY A 65 12.94 -9.96 9.71
CA GLY A 65 12.24 -10.04 8.45
C GLY A 65 10.81 -10.57 8.58
N ASP A 66 10.18 -10.38 9.73
CA ASP A 66 8.87 -10.93 10.06
C ASP A 66 7.77 -9.88 10.19
N GLY A 67 7.98 -8.69 9.66
CA GLY A 67 6.93 -7.68 9.53
C GLY A 67 5.92 -8.05 8.45
N PRO A 68 4.89 -7.22 8.23
CA PRO A 68 3.84 -7.53 7.24
C PRO A 68 4.36 -7.81 5.83
N ILE A 69 5.36 -7.05 5.38
CA ILE A 69 5.94 -7.23 4.04
C ILE A 69 6.79 -8.50 3.99
N GLY A 70 7.61 -8.77 5.01
CA GLY A 70 8.39 -10.01 5.08
C GLY A 70 7.50 -11.23 5.10
N LYS A 71 6.40 -11.21 5.85
CA LYS A 71 5.43 -12.30 5.88
C LYS A 71 4.73 -12.49 4.54
N TYR A 72 4.38 -11.39 3.88
CA TYR A 72 3.80 -11.45 2.55
C TYR A 72 4.75 -12.15 1.56
N ILE A 73 6.01 -11.74 1.54
CA ILE A 73 7.01 -12.30 0.62
C ILE A 73 7.28 -13.78 0.94
N ALA A 74 7.34 -14.15 2.22
CA ALA A 74 7.54 -15.54 2.62
C ALA A 74 6.42 -16.46 2.09
N LYS A 75 5.19 -15.94 2.06
CA LYS A 75 4.04 -16.71 1.61
C LYS A 75 3.82 -16.65 0.10
N ASN A 76 4.03 -15.48 -0.51
CA ASN A 76 3.62 -15.22 -1.90
C ASN A 76 4.78 -14.89 -2.85
N GLY A 77 5.98 -14.66 -2.33
CA GLY A 77 7.07 -14.10 -3.12
C GLY A 77 6.95 -12.59 -3.28
N GLN A 78 7.87 -11.99 -4.02
CA GLN A 78 7.81 -10.58 -4.36
C GLN A 78 6.62 -10.31 -5.28
N GLY A 79 6.05 -9.11 -5.19
CA GLY A 79 4.97 -8.73 -6.08
C GLY A 79 4.07 -7.66 -5.48
N ILE A 80 2.94 -7.45 -6.12
CA ILE A 80 1.94 -6.46 -5.67
C ILE A 80 1.30 -6.99 -4.39
N GLN A 81 1.51 -6.24 -3.30
CA GLN A 81 0.97 -6.60 -2.00
C GLN A 81 -0.41 -5.98 -1.78
N HIS A 82 -0.62 -4.74 -2.23
CA HIS A 82 -1.91 -4.09 -2.14
C HIS A 82 -2.10 -3.04 -3.22
N ILE A 83 -3.36 -2.66 -3.42
CA ILE A 83 -3.76 -1.54 -4.27
C ILE A 83 -4.55 -0.59 -3.38
N ALA A 84 -4.28 0.71 -3.48
CA ALA A 84 -5.02 1.73 -2.77
C ALA A 84 -5.85 2.56 -3.74
N VAL A 85 -7.09 2.80 -3.37
CA VAL A 85 -8.02 3.62 -4.14
C VAL A 85 -8.28 4.90 -3.36
N ARG A 86 -8.09 6.04 -4.00
CA ARG A 86 -8.35 7.33 -3.37
C ARG A 86 -9.83 7.64 -3.38
N VAL A 87 -10.34 8.02 -2.23
CA VAL A 87 -11.73 8.48 -2.06
C VAL A 87 -11.74 9.85 -1.41
N ASP A 88 -12.84 10.57 -1.53
CA ASP A 88 -12.97 11.90 -0.93
C ASP A 88 -13.36 11.85 0.54
N ASP A 89 -13.85 10.71 1.04
CA ASP A 89 -14.26 10.55 2.44
C ASP A 89 -14.05 9.09 2.86
N VAL A 90 -12.98 8.84 3.60
CA VAL A 90 -12.61 7.48 4.03
C VAL A 90 -13.66 6.87 4.96
N GLN A 91 -14.18 7.64 5.93
CA GLN A 91 -15.18 7.11 6.86
C GLN A 91 -16.46 6.71 6.12
N ALA A 92 -16.92 7.53 5.20
CA ALA A 92 -18.10 7.21 4.39
C ALA A 92 -17.88 5.97 3.53
N ALA A 93 -16.65 5.79 2.99
CA ALA A 93 -16.31 4.59 2.24
C ALA A 93 -16.32 3.34 3.12
N ILE A 94 -15.79 3.41 4.34
CA ILE A 94 -15.85 2.32 5.32
C ILE A 94 -17.30 1.95 5.62
N ASP A 95 -18.10 2.94 5.95
CA ASP A 95 -19.52 2.74 6.33
C ASP A 95 -20.29 2.08 5.18
N THR A 96 -20.09 2.55 3.96
CA THR A 96 -20.73 1.98 2.77
C THR A 96 -20.28 0.54 2.52
N THR A 97 -18.99 0.27 2.69
CA THR A 97 -18.43 -1.08 2.51
C THR A 97 -19.08 -2.06 3.47
N ILE A 98 -19.20 -1.69 4.74
CA ILE A 98 -19.85 -2.51 5.75
C ILE A 98 -21.33 -2.68 5.46
N GLU A 99 -22.03 -1.61 5.10
CA GLU A 99 -23.46 -1.63 4.77
C GLU A 99 -23.75 -2.58 3.60
N LYS A 100 -22.86 -2.62 2.62
CA LYS A 100 -23.00 -3.50 1.45
C LYS A 100 -22.55 -4.94 1.70
N GLY A 101 -22.13 -5.27 2.92
CA GLY A 101 -21.84 -6.64 3.34
C GLY A 101 -20.39 -7.09 3.15
N ALA A 102 -19.48 -6.19 2.76
CA ALA A 102 -18.07 -6.53 2.68
C ALA A 102 -17.38 -6.37 4.04
N ALA A 103 -16.31 -7.14 4.26
CA ALA A 103 -15.59 -7.12 5.53
C ALA A 103 -14.44 -6.11 5.49
N MET A 104 -14.41 -5.22 6.50
CA MET A 104 -13.30 -4.30 6.71
C MET A 104 -12.32 -4.88 7.72
N ILE A 105 -11.00 -4.71 7.46
CA ILE A 105 -9.98 -4.90 8.47
C ILE A 105 -10.05 -3.72 9.45
N ASP A 106 -10.08 -2.50 8.90
CA ASP A 106 -10.18 -1.27 9.70
C ASP A 106 -11.61 -0.75 9.66
N LYS A 107 -12.22 -0.57 10.83
CA LYS A 107 -13.58 -0.03 10.95
C LYS A 107 -13.59 1.48 11.16
N ALA A 108 -12.42 2.08 11.29
CA ALA A 108 -12.21 3.51 11.38
C ALA A 108 -10.91 3.86 10.66
N PRO A 109 -10.76 5.09 10.14
CA PRO A 109 -9.52 5.52 9.50
C PRO A 109 -8.34 5.44 10.44
N ARG A 110 -7.16 5.09 9.92
CA ARG A 110 -5.89 5.15 10.63
C ARG A 110 -4.85 5.88 9.79
N GLY A 111 -3.75 6.29 10.42
CA GLY A 111 -2.67 6.95 9.72
C GLY A 111 -1.90 6.00 8.80
N GLY A 112 -1.64 6.44 7.59
CA GLY A 112 -0.83 5.73 6.61
C GLY A 112 0.38 6.56 6.17
N ALA A 113 1.11 6.04 5.19
CA ALA A 113 2.26 6.72 4.61
C ALA A 113 1.84 8.07 4.02
N GLY A 114 2.75 9.06 4.09
CA GLY A 114 2.48 10.39 3.56
C GLY A 114 1.47 11.21 4.36
N GLY A 115 1.14 10.79 5.59
CA GLY A 115 0.19 11.52 6.44
C GLY A 115 -1.27 11.39 6.04
N MET A 116 -1.59 10.42 5.20
CA MET A 116 -2.96 10.19 4.71
C MET A 116 -3.75 9.31 5.69
N ASP A 117 -5.06 9.50 5.70
CA ASP A 117 -5.96 8.58 6.38
C ASP A 117 -6.22 7.39 5.48
N ILE A 118 -6.11 6.19 6.04
CA ILE A 118 -6.29 4.94 5.30
C ILE A 118 -7.18 3.96 6.04
N ALA A 119 -7.68 2.97 5.30
CA ALA A 119 -8.37 1.81 5.87
C ALA A 119 -8.24 0.64 4.90
N PHE A 120 -8.14 -0.58 5.43
CA PHE A 120 -8.02 -1.78 4.61
C PHE A 120 -9.31 -2.59 4.58
N VAL A 121 -9.68 -3.02 3.38
CA VAL A 121 -10.74 -3.99 3.14
C VAL A 121 -10.14 -5.39 3.24
N HIS A 122 -10.85 -6.32 3.91
CA HIS A 122 -10.35 -7.68 4.04
C HIS A 122 -10.28 -8.39 2.68
N PRO A 123 -9.18 -9.10 2.36
CA PRO A 123 -9.03 -9.77 1.07
C PRO A 123 -10.14 -10.75 0.72
N LYS A 124 -10.79 -11.36 1.72
CA LYS A 124 -11.90 -12.29 1.45
C LYS A 124 -13.08 -11.64 0.74
N SER A 125 -13.21 -10.33 0.81
CA SER A 125 -14.32 -9.60 0.20
C SER A 125 -14.08 -9.27 -1.27
N VAL A 126 -12.82 -9.01 -1.65
CA VAL A 126 -12.49 -8.52 -2.99
C VAL A 126 -11.36 -9.29 -3.68
N GLY A 127 -10.77 -10.26 -3.01
CA GLY A 127 -9.72 -11.11 -3.59
C GLY A 127 -8.30 -10.54 -3.50
N ILE A 128 -8.15 -9.29 -3.11
CA ILE A 128 -6.86 -8.62 -2.89
C ILE A 128 -6.92 -7.81 -1.61
N LEU A 129 -5.76 -7.42 -1.09
CA LEU A 129 -5.70 -6.42 -0.03
C LEU A 129 -5.95 -5.05 -0.66
N LEU A 130 -7.08 -4.45 -0.35
CA LEU A 130 -7.49 -3.15 -0.90
C LEU A 130 -7.44 -2.10 0.20
N GLU A 131 -6.72 -1.02 -0.08
CA GLU A 131 -6.61 0.15 0.79
C GLU A 131 -7.54 1.26 0.32
#